data_65a8f7b7b60e7d8b4cdb7d697f81a2ea
#
_entry.id   65a8f7b7b60e7d8b4cdb7d697f81a2ea
#
_cell.length_a   1.000
_cell.length_b   1.000
_cell.length_c   1.000
_cell.angle_alpha   90.00
_cell.angle_beta   90.00
_cell.angle_gamma   90.00
#
_symmetry.space_group_name_H-M   'P 1'
#
loop_
_entity.id
_entity.type
_entity.pdbx_description
1 polymer ?
#
loop_
_entity_poly.entity_id
_entity_poly.type
_entity_poly.pdbx_seq_one_letter_code
_entity_poly.pdbx_strand_id
1 'polypeptide(L)'
;PYCEHALTVGYRSSLTEIIQIIGRATRDSDNKTHAQFTNLIAQPDAQDVEVKLSVNNMLKAITASLLMEQVLAPNFKFKPRFEGDETPPQKGELKIRGFKPASSKRVEDIIESDLNDLKATILQDEQMIKAIPGNLDAEVINRVLIPKIIKIKYPDLTDVEVEEVRQHVVIDSVIKNGQIIENGDKKFIKMADKFVNIDDLHIDLIHQVNPFQKAFEILSKSVTTHVLKLIQESI
;
A
#
# COMPACT_ATOMS: atom_id res chain seq x y z
N PRO A 1 -3.03 -1.33 22.14
CA PRO A 1 -2.00 -0.48 22.68
C PRO A 1 -1.40 0.36 21.54
N TYR A 2 -1.35 1.66 21.70
CA TYR A 2 -0.74 2.58 20.76
C TYR A 2 0.65 2.96 21.24
N CYS A 3 1.51 3.31 20.27
CA CYS A 3 2.89 3.68 20.51
C CYS A 3 3.14 5.05 19.84
N GLU A 4 3.69 5.99 20.58
CA GLU A 4 4.08 7.30 20.03
C GLU A 4 5.54 7.31 19.59
N HIS A 5 6.36 6.44 20.17
CA HIS A 5 7.79 6.40 19.90
C HIS A 5 8.22 4.96 19.61
N ALA A 6 8.77 4.74 18.43
CA ALA A 6 9.44 3.50 18.04
C ALA A 6 10.96 3.70 17.99
N LEU A 7 11.68 2.83 18.70
CA LEU A 7 13.14 2.82 18.72
C LEU A 7 13.65 1.52 18.10
N THR A 8 14.55 1.62 17.15
CA THR A 8 15.29 0.50 16.61
C THR A 8 16.78 0.66 16.85
N VAL A 9 17.48 -0.45 17.08
CA VAL A 9 18.91 -0.48 17.31
C VAL A 9 19.55 -1.38 16.25
N GLY A 10 20.59 -0.87 15.60
CA GLY A 10 21.32 -1.57 14.56
C GLY A 10 20.74 -1.43 13.16
N TYR A 11 21.40 -2.08 12.20
CA TYR A 11 20.99 -2.07 10.80
C TYR A 11 19.82 -3.05 10.58
N ARG A 12 18.77 -2.58 9.90
CA ARG A 12 17.66 -3.40 9.45
C ARG A 12 17.67 -3.43 7.93
N SER A 13 17.87 -4.61 7.36
CA SER A 13 17.88 -4.80 5.90
C SER A 13 16.47 -5.01 5.33
N SER A 14 15.54 -5.46 6.17
CA SER A 14 14.17 -5.75 5.74
C SER A 14 13.30 -4.50 5.76
N LEU A 15 12.85 -4.06 4.58
CA LEU A 15 11.90 -2.98 4.41
C LEU A 15 10.56 -3.30 5.12
N THR A 16 10.12 -4.56 5.06
CA THR A 16 8.89 -5.04 5.72
C THR A 16 8.95 -4.81 7.23
N GLU A 17 10.06 -5.20 7.86
CA GLU A 17 10.24 -5.03 9.30
C GLU A 17 10.19 -3.55 9.70
N ILE A 18 10.87 -2.69 8.95
CA ILE A 18 10.87 -1.24 9.20
C ILE A 18 9.45 -0.66 9.03
N ILE A 19 8.75 -1.04 7.97
CA ILE A 19 7.37 -0.60 7.71
C ILE A 19 6.43 -1.04 8.83
N GLN A 20 6.53 -2.28 9.30
CA GLN A 20 5.71 -2.78 10.40
C GLN A 20 5.96 -2.02 11.72
N ILE A 21 7.23 -1.70 12.01
CA ILE A 21 7.59 -0.93 13.21
C ILE A 21 7.04 0.50 13.11
N ILE A 22 7.24 1.15 11.96
CA ILE A 22 6.75 2.51 11.72
C ILE A 22 5.22 2.53 11.74
N GLY A 23 4.55 1.60 11.06
CA GLY A 23 3.10 1.51 11.05
C GLY A 23 2.46 1.31 12.43
N ARG A 24 3.18 0.71 13.39
CA ARG A 24 2.73 0.67 14.78
C ARG A 24 2.82 2.02 15.47
N ALA A 25 3.88 2.80 15.16
CA ALA A 25 4.08 4.12 15.74
C ALA A 25 3.17 5.18 15.10
N THR A 26 2.80 5.01 13.82
CA THR A 26 2.00 5.99 13.09
C THR A 26 0.48 5.78 13.22
N ARG A 27 0.03 4.62 13.71
CA ARG A 27 -1.41 4.38 13.95
C ARG A 27 -2.03 5.49 14.78
N ASP A 28 -3.15 5.98 14.28
CA ASP A 28 -3.92 7.02 14.96
C ASP A 28 -4.57 6.49 16.24
N SER A 29 -4.69 7.35 17.23
CA SER A 29 -5.40 7.09 18.47
C SER A 29 -5.82 8.39 19.12
N ASP A 30 -6.85 8.33 19.97
CA ASP A 30 -7.34 9.48 20.72
C ASP A 30 -6.19 10.15 21.50
N ASN A 31 -6.05 11.46 21.34
CA ASN A 31 -5.01 12.32 21.96
C ASN A 31 -3.59 12.15 21.41
N LYS A 32 -3.36 11.39 20.36
CA LYS A 32 -2.05 11.29 19.73
C LYS A 32 -1.85 12.42 18.72
N THR A 33 -0.83 13.24 18.92
CA THR A 33 -0.52 14.40 18.08
C THR A 33 0.68 14.19 17.17
N HIS A 34 1.52 13.20 17.47
CA HIS A 34 2.74 12.92 16.71
C HIS A 34 3.18 11.47 16.87
N ALA A 35 4.05 11.04 15.97
CA ALA A 35 4.78 9.78 16.07
C ALA A 35 6.26 10.05 15.87
N GLN A 36 7.11 9.44 16.69
CA GLN A 36 8.55 9.54 16.58
C GLN A 36 9.15 8.17 16.26
N PHE A 37 10.00 8.14 15.26
CA PHE A 37 10.81 6.97 14.94
C PHE A 37 12.30 7.31 15.13
N THR A 38 12.99 6.52 15.94
CA THR A 38 14.43 6.68 16.19
C THR A 38 15.16 5.40 15.79
N ASN A 39 16.15 5.53 14.92
CA ASN A 39 17.04 4.44 14.57
C ASN A 39 18.45 4.72 15.08
N LEU A 40 18.95 3.89 15.99
CA LEU A 40 20.31 3.97 16.51
C LEU A 40 21.20 3.05 15.67
N ILE A 41 22.10 3.64 14.90
CA ILE A 41 23.10 2.91 14.11
C ILE A 41 24.45 3.07 14.83
N ALA A 42 24.93 1.97 15.41
CA ALA A 42 26.27 1.92 16.01
C ALA A 42 27.21 1.22 15.02
N GLN A 43 27.91 2.00 14.25
CA GLN A 43 28.97 1.50 13.35
C GLN A 43 30.23 2.37 13.57
N PRO A 44 31.09 2.03 14.54
CA PRO A 44 32.26 2.85 14.85
C PRO A 44 33.24 2.98 13.67
N ASP A 45 33.20 2.05 12.71
CA ASP A 45 34.07 2.02 11.54
C ASP A 45 33.33 2.21 10.19
N ALA A 46 32.06 2.66 10.22
CA ALA A 46 31.27 2.80 9.01
C ALA A 46 31.79 3.94 8.12
N GLN A 47 31.99 3.64 6.85
CA GLN A 47 32.29 4.67 5.87
C GLN A 47 31.03 5.50 5.57
N ASP A 48 31.20 6.78 5.22
CA ASP A 48 30.10 7.71 4.86
C ASP A 48 29.11 7.13 3.85
N VAL A 49 29.59 6.28 2.93
CA VAL A 49 28.73 5.64 1.92
C VAL A 49 27.75 4.66 2.53
N GLU A 50 28.17 3.86 3.52
CA GLU A 50 27.32 2.87 4.20
C GLU A 50 26.27 3.56 5.08
N VAL A 51 26.66 4.62 5.78
CA VAL A 51 25.74 5.44 6.57
C VAL A 51 24.69 6.08 5.67
N LYS A 52 25.09 6.68 4.54
CA LYS A 52 24.17 7.27 3.56
C LYS A 52 23.21 6.24 2.98
N LEU A 53 23.68 5.03 2.66
CA LEU A 53 22.84 3.95 2.17
C LEU A 53 21.81 3.51 3.21
N SER A 54 22.22 3.35 4.46
CA SER A 54 21.35 2.99 5.58
C SER A 54 20.25 4.04 5.82
N VAL A 55 20.64 5.32 5.86
CA VAL A 55 19.69 6.43 6.02
C VAL A 55 18.73 6.51 4.82
N ASN A 56 19.23 6.34 3.60
CA ASN A 56 18.39 6.33 2.41
C ASN A 56 17.35 5.20 2.44
N ASN A 57 17.74 3.99 2.82
CA ASN A 57 16.84 2.85 2.95
C ASN A 57 15.79 3.08 4.05
N MET A 58 16.17 3.67 5.17
CA MET A 58 15.24 4.05 6.23
C MET A 58 14.23 5.10 5.75
N LEU A 59 14.68 6.16 5.06
CA LEU A 59 13.79 7.19 4.51
C LEU A 59 12.84 6.62 3.46
N LYS A 60 13.31 5.71 2.60
CA LYS A 60 12.46 4.98 1.66
C LYS A 60 11.38 4.16 2.38
N ALA A 61 11.76 3.46 3.45
CA ALA A 61 10.84 2.68 4.25
C ALA A 61 9.77 3.56 4.91
N ILE A 62 10.17 4.70 5.49
CA ILE A 62 9.24 5.67 6.08
C ILE A 62 8.28 6.19 5.02
N THR A 63 8.79 6.59 3.86
CA THR A 63 7.97 7.13 2.78
C THR A 63 7.01 6.08 2.23
N ALA A 64 7.46 4.84 2.05
CA ALA A 64 6.60 3.74 1.63
C ALA A 64 5.50 3.44 2.67
N SER A 65 5.84 3.48 3.98
CA SER A 65 4.87 3.32 5.06
C SER A 65 3.82 4.42 5.05
N LEU A 66 4.23 5.68 4.96
CA LEU A 66 3.31 6.82 4.89
C LEU A 66 2.42 6.77 3.64
N LEU A 67 2.95 6.33 2.50
CA LEU A 67 2.15 6.13 1.30
C LEU A 67 1.14 4.99 1.47
N MET A 68 1.52 3.91 2.15
CA MET A 68 0.61 2.82 2.44
C MET A 68 -0.46 3.23 3.44
N GLU A 69 -0.16 4.05 4.44
CA GLU A 69 -1.14 4.60 5.37
C GLU A 69 -2.10 5.58 4.71
N GLN A 70 -1.62 6.43 3.80
CA GLN A 70 -2.51 7.26 2.97
C GLN A 70 -3.44 6.42 2.08
N VAL A 71 -3.07 5.17 1.82
CA VAL A 71 -3.90 4.15 1.16
C VAL A 71 -4.87 3.49 2.13
N LEU A 72 -4.65 3.60 3.44
CA LEU A 72 -5.41 2.90 4.50
C LEU A 72 -6.61 3.68 5.04
N ALA A 73 -6.84 4.92 4.66
CA ALA A 73 -7.99 5.69 5.12
C ALA A 73 -8.99 5.94 3.96
N PRO A 74 -10.28 5.80 4.17
CA PRO A 74 -11.01 5.01 5.16
C PRO A 74 -11.20 3.55 4.70
N ASN A 75 -11.35 2.64 5.64
CA ASN A 75 -11.64 1.23 5.38
C ASN A 75 -13.02 1.08 4.73
N PHE A 76 -13.06 1.04 3.40
CA PHE A 76 -14.25 0.64 2.70
C PHE A 76 -14.42 -0.88 2.79
N LYS A 77 -15.63 -1.32 3.05
CA LYS A 77 -16.03 -2.70 2.85
C LYS A 77 -16.39 -2.87 1.38
N PHE A 78 -15.58 -3.63 0.66
CA PHE A 78 -15.86 -3.93 -0.74
C PHE A 78 -16.87 -5.06 -0.85
N LYS A 79 -17.89 -4.84 -1.67
CA LYS A 79 -18.95 -5.84 -1.95
C LYS A 79 -19.15 -6.03 -3.45
N PRO A 80 -19.55 -7.21 -3.87
CA PRO A 80 -19.93 -7.42 -5.26
C PRO A 80 -21.20 -6.62 -5.60
N ARG A 81 -21.23 -6.06 -6.81
CA ARG A 81 -22.42 -5.49 -7.42
C ARG A 81 -22.91 -6.42 -8.50
N PHE A 82 -24.11 -6.94 -8.32
CA PHE A 82 -24.75 -7.81 -9.30
C PHE A 82 -25.54 -6.98 -10.32
N GLU A 83 -25.78 -7.58 -11.48
CA GLU A 83 -26.64 -6.99 -12.51
C GLU A 83 -28.05 -6.82 -11.96
N GLY A 84 -28.64 -5.63 -12.11
CA GLY A 84 -29.95 -5.31 -11.53
C GLY A 84 -29.94 -4.94 -10.03
N ASP A 85 -28.78 -4.88 -9.37
CA ASP A 85 -28.69 -4.40 -7.99
C ASP A 85 -28.75 -2.87 -7.93
N GLU A 86 -29.97 -2.36 -7.68
CA GLU A 86 -30.24 -0.92 -7.51
C GLU A 86 -30.09 -0.44 -6.05
N THR A 87 -29.79 -1.36 -5.12
CA THR A 87 -29.65 -0.96 -3.72
C THR A 87 -28.43 -0.08 -3.52
N PRO A 88 -28.57 1.13 -2.94
CA PRO A 88 -27.44 2.01 -2.71
C PRO A 88 -26.46 1.39 -1.71
N PRO A 89 -25.12 1.62 -1.87
CA PRO A 89 -24.14 1.18 -0.89
C PRO A 89 -24.39 1.86 0.46
N GLN A 90 -24.18 1.13 1.55
CA GLN A 90 -24.23 1.69 2.88
C GLN A 90 -23.01 2.62 3.12
N LYS A 91 -23.08 3.43 4.18
CA LYS A 91 -21.95 4.28 4.56
C LYS A 91 -20.69 3.42 4.83
N GLY A 92 -19.61 3.69 4.12
CA GLY A 92 -18.36 2.92 4.25
C GLY A 92 -18.35 1.64 3.42
N GLU A 93 -19.34 1.42 2.52
CA GLU A 93 -19.34 0.31 1.56
C GLU A 93 -19.11 0.82 0.14
N LEU A 94 -18.38 0.04 -0.65
CA LEU A 94 -18.26 0.21 -2.09
C LEU A 94 -18.68 -1.07 -2.78
N LYS A 95 -19.62 -0.95 -3.72
CA LYS A 95 -20.08 -2.05 -4.56
C LYS A 95 -19.37 -2.01 -5.90
N ILE A 96 -18.72 -3.11 -6.26
CA ILE A 96 -17.85 -3.20 -7.44
C ILE A 96 -18.33 -4.36 -8.31
N ARG A 97 -18.57 -4.10 -9.58
CA ARG A 97 -18.94 -5.15 -10.56
C ARG A 97 -17.73 -6.04 -10.83
N GLY A 98 -17.97 -7.37 -10.88
CA GLY A 98 -16.91 -8.37 -11.10
C GLY A 98 -16.01 -8.64 -9.90
N PHE A 99 -16.28 -8.00 -8.76
CA PHE A 99 -15.55 -8.24 -7.52
C PHE A 99 -15.95 -9.61 -6.91
N LYS A 100 -14.93 -10.33 -6.43
CA LYS A 100 -15.07 -11.62 -5.74
C LYS A 100 -14.79 -11.42 -4.25
N PRO A 101 -15.77 -11.60 -3.37
CA PRO A 101 -15.55 -11.56 -1.94
C PRO A 101 -14.74 -12.78 -1.48
N ALA A 102 -14.18 -12.71 -0.27
CA ALA A 102 -13.51 -13.84 0.35
C ALA A 102 -14.44 -15.05 0.44
N SER A 103 -13.99 -16.21 -0.05
CA SER A 103 -14.73 -17.46 -0.04
C SER A 103 -14.36 -18.38 1.13
N SER A 104 -13.25 -18.13 1.79
CA SER A 104 -12.74 -18.92 2.91
C SER A 104 -12.29 -18.05 4.08
N LYS A 105 -12.28 -18.65 5.27
CA LYS A 105 -11.75 -17.98 6.48
C LYS A 105 -10.28 -17.62 6.32
N ARG A 106 -9.50 -18.43 5.57
CA ARG A 106 -8.09 -18.16 5.28
C ARG A 106 -7.91 -16.85 4.51
N VAL A 107 -8.74 -16.64 3.49
CA VAL A 107 -8.73 -15.40 2.69
C VAL A 107 -9.18 -14.20 3.53
N GLU A 108 -10.23 -14.36 4.36
CA GLU A 108 -10.66 -13.30 5.28
C GLU A 108 -9.52 -12.87 6.22
N ASP A 109 -8.83 -13.83 6.85
CA ASP A 109 -7.73 -13.56 7.77
C ASP A 109 -6.57 -12.82 7.08
N ILE A 110 -6.24 -13.17 5.83
CA ILE A 110 -5.23 -12.45 5.04
C ILE A 110 -5.67 -11.00 4.77
N ILE A 111 -6.93 -10.81 4.37
CA ILE A 111 -7.45 -9.47 4.06
C ILE A 111 -7.49 -8.59 5.31
N GLU A 112 -7.92 -9.12 6.44
CA GLU A 112 -8.10 -8.36 7.68
C GLU A 112 -6.76 -8.09 8.40
N SER A 113 -5.82 -9.03 8.36
CA SER A 113 -4.62 -8.99 9.22
C SER A 113 -3.31 -8.81 8.45
N ASP A 114 -3.19 -9.41 7.26
CA ASP A 114 -1.92 -9.52 6.53
C ASP A 114 -1.82 -8.63 5.29
N LEU A 115 -2.89 -7.88 4.94
CA LEU A 115 -2.93 -7.14 3.68
C LEU A 115 -1.78 -6.12 3.55
N ASN A 116 -1.41 -5.47 4.63
CA ASN A 116 -0.29 -4.52 4.66
C ASN A 116 1.07 -5.20 4.51
N ASP A 117 1.22 -6.37 5.12
CA ASP A 117 2.44 -7.17 4.97
C ASP A 117 2.57 -7.73 3.54
N LEU A 118 1.45 -8.10 2.92
CA LEU A 118 1.42 -8.45 1.50
C LEU A 118 1.81 -7.28 0.60
N LYS A 119 1.28 -6.07 0.83
CA LYS A 119 1.68 -4.86 0.09
C LYS A 119 3.17 -4.59 0.23
N ALA A 120 3.72 -4.72 1.44
CA ALA A 120 5.14 -4.58 1.68
C ALA A 120 5.97 -5.63 0.93
N THR A 121 5.50 -6.88 0.88
CA THR A 121 6.12 -7.96 0.12
C THR A 121 6.14 -7.64 -1.39
N ILE A 122 5.03 -7.14 -1.94
CA ILE A 122 4.93 -6.72 -3.35
C ILE A 122 5.94 -5.60 -3.65
N LEU A 123 6.07 -4.61 -2.75
CA LEU A 123 7.02 -3.50 -2.92
C LEU A 123 8.50 -3.92 -2.86
N GLN A 124 8.81 -5.08 -2.31
CA GLN A 124 10.18 -5.61 -2.21
C GLN A 124 10.51 -6.63 -3.29
N ASP A 125 9.52 -7.08 -4.05
CA ASP A 125 9.74 -8.08 -5.08
C ASP A 125 10.63 -7.55 -6.20
N GLU A 126 11.70 -8.28 -6.50
CA GLU A 126 12.68 -7.84 -7.51
C GLU A 126 12.09 -7.73 -8.90
N GLN A 127 11.13 -8.57 -9.27
CA GLN A 127 10.48 -8.51 -10.58
C GLN A 127 9.60 -7.27 -10.66
N MET A 128 8.89 -6.94 -9.57
CA MET A 128 8.14 -5.69 -9.48
C MET A 128 9.05 -4.46 -9.59
N ILE A 129 10.15 -4.42 -8.84
CA ILE A 129 11.12 -3.32 -8.86
C ILE A 129 11.71 -3.13 -10.27
N LYS A 130 12.00 -4.21 -10.99
CA LYS A 130 12.53 -4.16 -12.38
C LYS A 130 11.47 -3.79 -13.40
N ALA A 131 10.20 -4.12 -13.15
CA ALA A 131 9.10 -3.90 -14.09
C ALA A 131 8.68 -2.43 -14.19
N ILE A 132 8.85 -1.65 -13.13
CA ILE A 132 8.30 -0.31 -13.00
C ILE A 132 9.02 0.76 -13.83
N PRO A 133 10.37 0.80 -13.92
CA PRO A 133 11.04 1.75 -14.79
C PRO A 133 10.80 1.48 -16.28
N GLY A 134 10.32 0.29 -16.64
CA GLY A 134 10.29 -0.24 -17.99
C GLY A 134 8.95 -0.17 -18.72
N ASN A 135 7.97 0.62 -18.27
CA ASN A 135 6.65 0.70 -18.91
C ASN A 135 5.88 -0.64 -18.95
N LEU A 136 6.00 -1.49 -17.93
CA LEU A 136 5.17 -2.68 -17.89
C LEU A 136 3.70 -2.27 -17.76
N ASP A 137 2.85 -2.89 -18.56
CA ASP A 137 1.43 -2.64 -18.54
C ASP A 137 0.87 -2.94 -17.14
N ALA A 138 0.03 -2.03 -16.64
CA ALA A 138 -0.63 -2.19 -15.35
C ALA A 138 -1.41 -3.51 -15.26
N GLU A 139 -1.97 -3.97 -16.37
CA GLU A 139 -2.70 -5.23 -16.44
C GLU A 139 -1.78 -6.44 -16.22
N VAL A 140 -0.56 -6.42 -16.76
CA VAL A 140 0.44 -7.46 -16.51
C VAL A 140 0.87 -7.47 -15.04
N ILE A 141 1.08 -6.31 -14.44
CA ILE A 141 1.39 -6.19 -13.01
C ILE A 141 0.25 -6.81 -12.19
N ASN A 142 -0.98 -6.39 -12.44
CA ASN A 142 -2.13 -6.78 -11.66
C ASN A 142 -2.53 -8.26 -11.86
N ARG A 143 -2.43 -8.78 -13.09
CA ARG A 143 -2.95 -10.13 -13.43
C ARG A 143 -1.87 -11.22 -13.47
N VAL A 144 -0.58 -10.85 -13.50
CA VAL A 144 0.50 -11.83 -13.59
C VAL A 144 1.45 -11.74 -12.40
N LEU A 145 2.02 -10.57 -12.13
CA LEU A 145 3.06 -10.44 -11.10
C LEU A 145 2.49 -10.52 -9.70
N ILE A 146 1.44 -9.79 -9.39
CA ILE A 146 0.81 -9.79 -8.06
C ILE A 146 0.31 -11.20 -7.69
N PRO A 147 -0.44 -11.94 -8.52
CA PRO A 147 -0.84 -13.31 -8.21
C PRO A 147 0.33 -14.24 -7.92
N LYS A 148 1.42 -14.12 -8.69
CA LYS A 148 2.63 -14.92 -8.47
C LYS A 148 3.25 -14.65 -7.10
N ILE A 149 3.34 -13.38 -6.69
CA ILE A 149 3.86 -13.00 -5.37
C ILE A 149 2.94 -13.52 -4.26
N ILE A 150 1.62 -13.40 -4.43
CA ILE A 150 0.63 -13.95 -3.48
C ILE A 150 0.83 -15.46 -3.33
N LYS A 151 0.97 -16.19 -4.43
CA LYS A 151 1.15 -17.65 -4.41
C LYS A 151 2.47 -18.06 -3.75
N ILE A 152 3.55 -17.29 -3.93
CA ILE A 152 4.83 -17.54 -3.24
C ILE A 152 4.69 -17.33 -1.74
N LYS A 153 4.00 -16.24 -1.33
CA LYS A 153 3.82 -15.91 0.09
C LYS A 153 2.83 -16.85 0.79
N TYR A 154 1.78 -17.25 0.10
CA TYR A 154 0.71 -18.11 0.60
C TYR A 154 0.52 -19.34 -0.33
N PRO A 155 1.42 -20.33 -0.25
CA PRO A 155 1.40 -21.48 -1.17
C PRO A 155 0.20 -22.42 -0.96
N ASP A 156 -0.46 -22.31 0.18
CA ASP A 156 -1.66 -23.05 0.57
C ASP A 156 -2.94 -22.59 -0.15
N LEU A 157 -2.98 -21.39 -0.69
CA LEU A 157 -4.15 -20.86 -1.37
C LEU A 157 -4.40 -21.57 -2.71
N THR A 158 -5.68 -21.80 -3.01
CA THR A 158 -6.13 -22.19 -4.35
C THR A 158 -6.02 -21.02 -5.34
N ASP A 159 -6.10 -21.27 -6.64
CA ASP A 159 -6.03 -20.21 -7.64
C ASP A 159 -7.23 -19.23 -7.52
N VAL A 160 -8.39 -19.72 -7.07
CA VAL A 160 -9.57 -18.87 -6.80
C VAL A 160 -9.29 -17.94 -5.62
N GLU A 161 -8.74 -18.46 -4.53
CA GLU A 161 -8.40 -17.68 -3.34
C GLU A 161 -7.28 -16.66 -3.62
N VAL A 162 -6.28 -17.04 -4.44
CA VAL A 162 -5.25 -16.10 -4.91
C VAL A 162 -5.89 -14.92 -5.66
N GLU A 163 -6.87 -15.19 -6.51
CA GLU A 163 -7.62 -14.16 -7.25
C GLU A 163 -8.42 -13.25 -6.31
N GLU A 164 -9.06 -13.80 -5.29
CA GLU A 164 -9.80 -13.04 -4.28
C GLU A 164 -8.86 -12.11 -3.49
N VAL A 165 -7.74 -12.62 -2.98
CA VAL A 165 -6.72 -11.81 -2.29
C VAL A 165 -6.15 -10.73 -3.21
N ARG A 166 -5.86 -11.08 -4.48
CA ARG A 166 -5.37 -10.15 -5.47
C ARG A 166 -6.34 -8.99 -5.70
N GLN A 167 -7.61 -9.29 -5.90
CA GLN A 167 -8.62 -8.25 -6.10
C GLN A 167 -8.67 -7.30 -4.90
N HIS A 168 -8.65 -7.82 -3.69
CA HIS A 168 -8.66 -6.99 -2.48
C HIS A 168 -7.42 -6.09 -2.39
N VAL A 169 -6.21 -6.63 -2.58
CA VAL A 169 -4.99 -5.81 -2.47
C VAL A 169 -4.92 -4.73 -3.54
N VAL A 170 -5.37 -5.03 -4.76
CA VAL A 170 -5.38 -4.07 -5.86
C VAL A 170 -6.40 -2.97 -5.63
N ILE A 171 -7.64 -3.32 -5.29
CA ILE A 171 -8.71 -2.36 -5.01
C ILE A 171 -8.30 -1.44 -3.86
N ASP A 172 -7.85 -2.02 -2.75
CA ASP A 172 -7.44 -1.27 -1.57
C ASP A 172 -6.24 -0.35 -1.84
N SER A 173 -5.37 -0.70 -2.78
CA SER A 173 -4.23 0.12 -3.18
C SER A 173 -4.58 1.20 -4.20
N VAL A 174 -5.61 1.01 -5.03
CA VAL A 174 -6.05 1.96 -6.07
C VAL A 174 -7.04 2.98 -5.53
N ILE A 175 -7.96 2.57 -4.67
CA ILE A 175 -8.97 3.45 -4.08
C ILE A 175 -8.36 4.16 -2.87
N LYS A 176 -7.57 5.20 -3.18
CA LYS A 176 -6.89 6.01 -2.17
C LYS A 176 -7.79 7.10 -1.62
N ASN A 177 -7.66 7.32 -0.31
CA ASN A 177 -8.26 8.47 0.39
C ASN A 177 -9.78 8.58 0.36
N GLY A 178 -10.50 7.53 0.05
CA GLY A 178 -11.93 7.36 0.26
C GLY A 178 -12.83 8.59 0.14
N GLN A 179 -12.32 9.69 -0.42
CA GLN A 179 -13.07 10.92 -0.56
C GLN A 179 -14.12 10.72 -1.66
N ILE A 180 -15.34 10.57 -1.21
CA ILE A 180 -16.49 10.57 -2.10
C ILE A 180 -16.87 12.03 -2.33
N ILE A 181 -16.89 12.43 -3.58
CA ILE A 181 -17.36 13.75 -4.01
C ILE A 181 -18.77 13.57 -4.56
N GLU A 182 -19.72 14.35 -4.03
CA GLU A 182 -21.09 14.39 -4.52
C GLU A 182 -21.23 15.55 -5.52
N ASN A 183 -21.78 15.24 -6.69
CA ASN A 183 -22.11 16.22 -7.71
C ASN A 183 -23.52 15.93 -8.24
N GLY A 184 -24.53 16.65 -7.73
CA GLY A 184 -25.93 16.32 -7.92
C GLY A 184 -26.26 14.95 -7.34
N ASP A 185 -26.96 14.12 -8.11
CA ASP A 185 -27.33 12.77 -7.71
C ASP A 185 -26.20 11.73 -7.90
N LYS A 186 -25.05 12.16 -8.42
CA LYS A 186 -23.91 11.27 -8.70
C LYS A 186 -22.83 11.38 -7.64
N LYS A 187 -22.26 10.22 -7.29
CA LYS A 187 -21.15 10.11 -6.36
C LYS A 187 -19.91 9.63 -7.10
N PHE A 188 -18.79 10.30 -6.84
CA PHE A 188 -17.51 10.00 -7.47
C PHE A 188 -16.48 9.62 -6.41
N ILE A 189 -15.64 8.65 -6.74
CA ILE A 189 -14.48 8.27 -5.91
C ILE A 189 -13.19 8.52 -6.70
N LYS A 190 -12.15 8.97 -6.00
CA LYS A 190 -10.85 9.14 -6.61
C LYS A 190 -10.14 7.79 -6.73
N MET A 191 -9.83 7.42 -7.98
CA MET A 191 -9.09 6.21 -8.33
C MET A 191 -7.79 6.63 -9.04
N ALA A 192 -6.66 6.49 -8.36
CA ALA A 192 -5.38 7.08 -8.76
C ALA A 192 -5.51 8.60 -9.03
N ASP A 193 -5.37 9.04 -10.28
CA ASP A 193 -5.46 10.46 -10.66
C ASP A 193 -6.81 10.85 -11.28
N LYS A 194 -7.76 9.90 -11.36
CA LYS A 194 -9.07 10.10 -12.00
C LYS A 194 -10.21 9.98 -10.99
N PHE A 195 -11.29 10.73 -11.23
CA PHE A 195 -12.55 10.52 -10.53
C PHE A 195 -13.44 9.60 -11.37
N VAL A 196 -13.93 8.54 -10.72
CA VAL A 196 -14.84 7.55 -11.33
C VAL A 196 -16.16 7.60 -10.59
N ASN A 197 -17.27 7.57 -11.33
CA ASN A 197 -18.59 7.42 -10.72
C ASN A 197 -18.67 6.08 -10.00
N ILE A 198 -19.14 6.07 -8.76
CA ILE A 198 -19.26 4.87 -7.93
C ILE A 198 -20.14 3.81 -8.62
N ASP A 199 -21.13 4.23 -9.38
CA ASP A 199 -22.02 3.33 -10.10
C ASP A 199 -21.37 2.61 -11.28
N ASP A 200 -20.27 3.17 -11.80
CA ASP A 200 -19.51 2.62 -12.92
C ASP A 200 -18.29 1.79 -12.47
N LEU A 201 -18.10 1.60 -11.15
CA LEU A 201 -16.98 0.83 -10.63
C LEU A 201 -17.05 -0.63 -11.10
N HIS A 202 -16.02 -1.03 -11.83
CA HIS A 202 -15.82 -2.38 -12.33
C HIS A 202 -14.38 -2.83 -12.07
N ILE A 203 -14.19 -4.11 -11.75
CA ILE A 203 -12.86 -4.64 -11.44
C ILE A 203 -11.88 -4.48 -12.62
N ASP A 204 -12.35 -4.53 -13.85
CA ASP A 204 -11.50 -4.36 -15.03
C ASP A 204 -10.98 -2.93 -15.19
N LEU A 205 -11.73 -1.91 -14.76
CA LEU A 205 -11.24 -0.53 -14.72
C LEU A 205 -10.12 -0.38 -13.67
N ILE A 206 -10.26 -1.08 -12.56
CA ILE A 206 -9.30 -1.07 -11.47
C ILE A 206 -7.99 -1.74 -11.92
N HIS A 207 -8.06 -2.82 -12.72
CA HIS A 207 -6.89 -3.51 -13.25
C HIS A 207 -6.06 -2.68 -14.23
N GLN A 208 -6.62 -1.64 -14.83
CA GLN A 208 -5.91 -0.74 -15.73
C GLN A 208 -5.02 0.28 -15.01
N VAL A 209 -5.06 0.30 -13.68
CA VAL A 209 -4.26 1.20 -12.85
C VAL A 209 -3.16 0.42 -12.16
N ASN A 210 -1.91 0.90 -12.26
CA ASN A 210 -0.82 0.36 -11.45
C ASN A 210 -0.98 0.88 -10.01
N PRO A 211 -1.37 0.03 -9.05
CA PRO A 211 -1.67 0.46 -7.68
C PRO A 211 -0.41 0.92 -6.93
N PHE A 212 0.76 0.48 -7.36
CA PHE A 212 2.03 0.72 -6.68
C PHE A 212 2.95 1.71 -7.40
N GLN A 213 2.55 2.27 -8.54
CA GLN A 213 3.40 3.15 -9.36
C GLN A 213 4.06 4.26 -8.54
N LYS A 214 3.28 4.99 -7.77
CA LYS A 214 3.78 6.11 -6.96
C LYS A 214 4.74 5.68 -5.85
N ALA A 215 4.46 4.55 -5.21
CA ALA A 215 5.34 3.99 -4.18
C ALA A 215 6.70 3.62 -4.78
N PHE A 216 6.70 2.99 -5.94
CA PHE A 216 7.93 2.61 -6.63
C PHE A 216 8.73 3.81 -7.16
N GLU A 217 8.07 4.82 -7.68
CA GLU A 217 8.74 6.05 -8.09
C GLU A 217 9.52 6.69 -6.93
N ILE A 218 8.97 6.65 -5.72
CA ILE A 218 9.64 7.14 -4.53
C ILE A 218 10.77 6.19 -4.11
N LEU A 219 10.51 4.88 -4.08
CA LEU A 219 11.52 3.89 -3.71
C LEU A 219 12.72 3.85 -4.67
N SER A 220 12.52 4.18 -5.94
CA SER A 220 13.57 4.22 -6.96
C SER A 220 14.47 5.46 -6.87
N LYS A 221 13.99 6.56 -6.25
CA LYS A 221 14.74 7.80 -6.11
C LYS A 221 15.63 7.77 -4.87
N SER A 222 16.78 8.45 -4.94
CA SER A 222 17.61 8.68 -3.75
C SER A 222 16.98 9.79 -2.91
N VAL A 223 16.35 9.41 -1.80
CA VAL A 223 15.68 10.34 -0.90
C VAL A 223 16.70 11.11 -0.05
N THR A 224 17.82 10.45 0.30
CA THR A 224 18.87 11.04 1.16
C THR A 224 19.44 12.34 0.61
N THR A 225 19.73 12.40 -0.68
CA THR A 225 20.30 13.60 -1.33
C THR A 225 19.34 14.78 -1.24
N HIS A 226 18.05 14.53 -1.42
CA HIS A 226 17.03 15.57 -1.35
C HIS A 226 16.86 16.11 0.08
N VAL A 227 16.77 15.22 1.07
CA VAL A 227 16.62 15.60 2.49
C VAL A 227 17.86 16.34 2.99
N LEU A 228 19.06 15.89 2.66
CA LEU A 228 20.31 16.60 3.03
C LEU A 228 20.36 18.00 2.43
N LYS A 229 19.90 18.17 1.18
CA LYS A 229 19.81 19.47 0.55
C LYS A 229 18.85 20.40 1.30
N LEU A 230 17.66 19.92 1.67
CA LEU A 230 16.68 20.69 2.44
C LEU A 230 17.23 21.09 3.82
N ILE A 231 17.97 20.21 4.50
CA ILE A 231 18.62 20.51 5.78
C ILE A 231 19.69 21.60 5.61
N GLN A 232 20.51 21.49 4.55
CA GLN A 232 21.55 22.49 4.25
C GLN A 232 20.97 23.88 3.89
N GLU A 233 19.80 23.92 3.25
CA GLU A 233 19.11 25.17 2.91
C GLU A 233 18.37 25.79 4.11
N SER A 234 18.19 25.02 5.21
CA SER A 234 17.46 25.43 6.42
C SER A 234 18.40 25.92 7.56
N ILE A 235 19.72 25.82 7.38
CA ILE A 235 20.77 26.30 8.30
C ILE A 235 21.36 27.59 7.75
#